data_8fab9a7b447820d865b8738714e00dd3
#
_entry.id   8fab9a7b447820d865b8738714e00dd3
#
_cell.length_a   1.000
_cell.length_b   1.000
_cell.length_c   1.000
_cell.angle_alpha   90.00
_cell.angle_beta   90.00
_cell.angle_gamma   90.00
#
_symmetry.space_group_name_H-M   'P 1'
#
loop_
_entity.id
_entity.type
_entity.pdbx_description
1 polymer ?
#
loop_
_entity_poly.entity_id
_entity_poly.type
_entity_poly.pdbx_seq_one_letter_code
_entity_poly.pdbx_strand_id
1 'polypeptide(L)'
;MGKIRTRKILFVVAAMLLCVLVAVLIRLFFSNRIVRMTLTPIEVEVGEAVHYADSTRNAGAWLWEFGNGDVSHERSGQYVFKEPGRYQVRLQVDHSLEKKQIVKVNRRANNYGSDQLVKIEVPATAFQGEIISVQGVRIRATGRGDG
;
A
#
# COMPACT_ATOMS: atom_id res chain seq x y z
N MET A 1 22.91 -19.48 64.59
CA MET A 1 21.86 -18.64 63.96
C MET A 1 22.13 -18.12 62.53
N GLY A 2 23.33 -18.30 61.98
CA GLY A 2 23.70 -17.75 60.63
C GLY A 2 23.14 -18.54 59.42
N LYS A 3 23.08 -19.88 59.50
CA LYS A 3 22.73 -20.75 58.33
C LYS A 3 21.30 -20.59 57.76
N ILE A 4 20.34 -20.18 58.57
CA ILE A 4 18.94 -20.01 58.11
C ILE A 4 18.76 -18.68 57.35
N ARG A 5 19.48 -17.65 57.74
CA ARG A 5 19.45 -16.33 57.04
C ARG A 5 20.11 -16.44 55.66
N THR A 6 21.24 -17.10 55.53
CA THR A 6 21.94 -17.31 54.23
C THR A 6 21.10 -18.13 53.26
N ARG A 7 20.41 -19.17 53.70
CA ARG A 7 19.49 -19.95 52.85
C ARG A 7 18.32 -19.12 52.31
N LYS A 8 17.70 -18.28 53.17
CA LYS A 8 16.62 -17.39 52.75
C LYS A 8 17.06 -16.36 51.70
N ILE A 9 18.26 -15.77 51.92
CA ILE A 9 18.86 -14.83 50.96
C ILE A 9 19.14 -15.52 49.63
N LEU A 10 19.68 -16.74 49.65
CA LEU A 10 19.97 -17.51 48.46
C LEU A 10 18.70 -17.83 47.66
N PHE A 11 17.60 -18.19 48.34
CA PHE A 11 16.29 -18.41 47.68
C PHE A 11 15.72 -17.15 47.04
N VAL A 12 15.84 -16.00 47.68
CA VAL A 12 15.36 -14.72 47.14
C VAL A 12 16.18 -14.32 45.88
N VAL A 13 17.48 -14.46 45.93
CA VAL A 13 18.38 -14.18 44.80
C VAL A 13 18.07 -15.13 43.63
N ALA A 14 17.90 -16.42 43.91
CA ALA A 14 17.52 -17.40 42.87
C ALA A 14 16.17 -17.09 42.24
N ALA A 15 15.18 -16.69 43.03
CA ALA A 15 13.87 -16.29 42.53
C ALA A 15 13.94 -15.04 41.66
N MET A 16 14.71 -14.03 42.03
CA MET A 16 14.95 -12.83 41.22
C MET A 16 15.63 -13.16 39.90
N LEU A 17 16.69 -14.01 39.92
CA LEU A 17 17.35 -14.43 38.67
C LEU A 17 16.42 -15.20 37.78
N LEU A 18 15.56 -16.05 38.32
CA LEU A 18 14.52 -16.77 37.54
C LEU A 18 13.53 -15.80 36.90
N CYS A 19 13.06 -14.81 37.65
CA CYS A 19 12.15 -13.78 37.09
C CYS A 19 12.79 -12.98 35.97
N VAL A 20 14.06 -12.60 36.11
CA VAL A 20 14.81 -11.91 35.07
C VAL A 20 14.98 -12.80 33.84
N LEU A 21 15.34 -14.07 34.05
CA LEU A 21 15.48 -15.04 32.95
C LEU A 21 14.15 -15.22 32.18
N VAL A 22 13.03 -15.37 32.89
CA VAL A 22 11.71 -15.51 32.29
C VAL A 22 11.34 -14.24 31.52
N ALA A 23 11.61 -13.05 32.07
CA ALA A 23 11.35 -11.79 31.38
C ALA A 23 12.18 -11.65 30.10
N VAL A 24 13.44 -12.07 30.12
CA VAL A 24 14.32 -12.08 28.95
C VAL A 24 13.81 -13.08 27.90
N LEU A 25 13.42 -14.29 28.30
CA LEU A 25 12.87 -15.29 27.40
C LEU A 25 11.55 -14.82 26.75
N ILE A 26 10.68 -14.17 27.53
CA ILE A 26 9.46 -13.57 27.00
C ILE A 26 9.82 -12.49 25.98
N ARG A 27 10.74 -11.59 26.26
CA ARG A 27 11.19 -10.57 25.31
C ARG A 27 11.77 -11.19 24.04
N LEU A 28 12.62 -12.19 24.12
CA LEU A 28 13.19 -12.87 22.96
C LEU A 28 12.11 -13.58 22.13
N PHE A 29 11.12 -14.19 22.78
CA PHE A 29 10.01 -14.87 22.09
C PHE A 29 9.11 -13.90 21.34
N PHE A 30 8.83 -12.72 21.91
CA PHE A 30 7.99 -11.69 21.30
C PHE A 30 8.75 -10.79 20.31
N SER A 31 10.08 -10.66 20.43
CA SER A 31 10.89 -9.79 19.56
C SER A 31 11.07 -10.32 18.13
N ASN A 32 10.79 -11.60 17.88
CA ASN A 32 11.02 -12.25 16.57
C ASN A 32 9.78 -12.31 15.68
N ARG A 33 8.76 -11.46 15.94
CA ARG A 33 7.58 -11.40 15.07
C ARG A 33 7.86 -10.52 13.85
N ILE A 34 7.87 -11.14 12.68
CA ILE A 34 8.03 -10.45 11.39
C ILE A 34 6.64 -10.20 10.81
N VAL A 35 6.35 -8.95 10.45
CA VAL A 35 5.10 -8.59 9.76
C VAL A 35 5.08 -9.22 8.37
N ARG A 36 4.04 -10.02 8.12
CA ARG A 36 3.79 -10.70 6.85
C ARG A 36 2.66 -10.03 6.09
N MET A 37 2.94 -8.82 5.65
CA MET A 37 2.05 -8.02 4.82
C MET A 37 2.08 -8.50 3.37
N THR A 38 0.92 -8.64 2.75
CA THR A 38 0.74 -8.93 1.33
C THR A 38 -0.16 -7.86 0.73
N LEU A 39 0.27 -7.29 -0.41
CA LEU A 39 -0.52 -6.40 -1.26
C LEU A 39 -0.45 -6.93 -2.70
N THR A 40 -1.57 -7.18 -3.33
CA THR A 40 -1.63 -7.74 -4.67
C THR A 40 -2.87 -7.24 -5.43
N PRO A 41 -2.71 -6.73 -6.64
CA PRO A 41 -1.47 -6.31 -7.28
C PRO A 41 -0.87 -5.04 -6.67
N ILE A 42 0.42 -4.76 -6.87
CA ILE A 42 1.10 -3.54 -6.40
C ILE A 42 1.13 -2.43 -7.46
N GLU A 43 0.70 -2.74 -8.66
CA GLU A 43 0.49 -1.80 -9.77
C GLU A 43 -0.89 -2.06 -10.36
N VAL A 44 -1.74 -1.02 -10.37
CA VAL A 44 -3.14 -1.09 -10.78
C VAL A 44 -3.54 0.17 -11.54
N GLU A 45 -4.67 0.13 -12.22
CA GLU A 45 -5.34 1.33 -12.74
C GLU A 45 -6.30 1.92 -11.71
N VAL A 46 -6.62 3.21 -11.87
CA VAL A 46 -7.65 3.87 -11.06
C VAL A 46 -8.96 3.10 -11.14
N GLY A 47 -9.53 2.78 -9.98
CA GLY A 47 -10.77 2.02 -9.87
C GLY A 47 -10.60 0.51 -9.78
N GLU A 48 -9.39 -0.02 -9.91
CA GLU A 48 -9.10 -1.43 -9.67
C GLU A 48 -8.84 -1.72 -8.20
N ALA A 49 -9.21 -2.92 -7.77
CA ALA A 49 -9.06 -3.34 -6.40
C ALA A 49 -7.65 -3.88 -6.11
N VAL A 50 -7.05 -3.40 -5.03
CA VAL A 50 -5.84 -3.97 -4.42
C VAL A 50 -6.27 -4.83 -3.23
N HIS A 51 -5.92 -6.10 -3.25
CA HIS A 51 -6.12 -7.01 -2.12
C HIS A 51 -5.02 -6.79 -1.09
N TYR A 52 -5.39 -6.59 0.16
CA TYR A 52 -4.47 -6.50 1.27
C TYR A 52 -4.74 -7.62 2.27
N ALA A 53 -3.68 -8.20 2.81
CA ALA A 53 -3.77 -9.25 3.82
C ALA A 53 -2.55 -9.27 4.74
N ASP A 54 -2.78 -9.65 6.00
CA ASP A 54 -1.73 -9.97 6.95
C ASP A 54 -1.76 -11.43 7.37
N SER A 55 -0.60 -12.06 7.37
CA SER A 55 -0.40 -13.43 7.85
C SER A 55 0.60 -13.51 9.02
N THR A 56 0.79 -12.41 9.72
CA THR A 56 1.63 -12.35 10.92
C THR A 56 1.09 -13.29 11.99
N ARG A 57 1.98 -14.12 12.56
CA ARG A 57 1.59 -15.05 13.62
C ARG A 57 1.24 -14.31 14.90
N ASN A 58 0.18 -14.78 15.58
CA ASN A 58 -0.28 -14.24 16.87
C ASN A 58 -0.55 -12.73 16.83
N ALA A 59 -0.99 -12.20 15.69
CA ALA A 59 -1.46 -10.84 15.54
C ALA A 59 -2.91 -10.75 16.05
N GLY A 60 -3.20 -9.71 16.82
CA GLY A 60 -4.52 -9.47 17.41
C GLY A 60 -5.17 -8.16 16.97
N ALA A 61 -4.38 -7.20 16.46
CA ALA A 61 -4.87 -5.89 16.01
C ALA A 61 -4.13 -5.43 14.76
N TRP A 62 -4.87 -4.82 13.84
CA TRP A 62 -4.35 -4.31 12.57
C TRP A 62 -4.77 -2.86 12.39
N LEU A 63 -3.87 -2.07 11.83
CA LEU A 63 -4.15 -0.75 11.30
C LEU A 63 -3.46 -0.62 9.95
N TRP A 64 -4.26 -0.59 8.90
CA TRP A 64 -3.83 -0.28 7.56
C TRP A 64 -4.05 1.20 7.29
N GLU A 65 -3.04 1.86 6.74
CA GLU A 65 -3.13 3.22 6.23
C GLU A 65 -2.76 3.18 4.75
N PHE A 66 -3.68 3.63 3.89
CA PHE A 66 -3.51 3.52 2.43
C PHE A 66 -2.72 4.69 1.81
N GLY A 67 -2.27 5.64 2.63
CA GLY A 67 -1.43 6.75 2.18
C GLY A 67 -2.20 7.90 1.54
N ASN A 68 -3.52 7.87 1.56
CA ASN A 68 -4.43 8.95 1.13
C ASN A 68 -5.35 9.45 2.25
N GLY A 69 -5.10 9.00 3.48
CA GLY A 69 -5.90 9.29 4.67
C GLY A 69 -6.91 8.20 5.05
N ASP A 70 -7.21 7.28 4.14
CA ASP A 70 -8.10 6.17 4.44
C ASP A 70 -7.39 5.10 5.28
N VAL A 71 -8.15 4.46 6.16
CA VAL A 71 -7.66 3.42 7.07
C VAL A 71 -8.58 2.20 7.10
N SER A 72 -8.03 1.05 7.52
CA SER A 72 -8.80 -0.17 7.81
C SER A 72 -8.22 -0.89 9.02
N HIS A 73 -9.07 -1.51 9.82
CA HIS A 73 -8.70 -2.34 10.98
C HIS A 73 -8.89 -3.83 10.71
N GLU A 74 -9.27 -4.18 9.49
CA GLU A 74 -9.48 -5.57 9.11
C GLU A 74 -8.16 -6.29 8.85
N ARG A 75 -8.11 -7.58 9.15
CA ARG A 75 -6.94 -8.41 8.86
C ARG A 75 -6.63 -8.50 7.37
N SER A 76 -7.67 -8.49 6.53
CA SER A 76 -7.57 -8.57 5.08
C SER A 76 -8.81 -7.96 4.43
N GLY A 77 -8.67 -7.52 3.19
CA GLY A 77 -9.77 -6.94 2.44
C GLY A 77 -9.34 -6.50 1.05
N GLN A 78 -10.16 -5.63 0.47
CA GLN A 78 -9.90 -4.98 -0.81
C GLN A 78 -9.97 -3.48 -0.63
N TYR A 79 -9.10 -2.76 -1.32
CA TYR A 79 -9.10 -1.32 -1.33
C TYR A 79 -8.98 -0.79 -2.77
N VAL A 80 -9.76 0.25 -3.10
CA VAL A 80 -9.80 0.85 -4.42
C VAL A 80 -9.34 2.30 -4.35
N PHE A 81 -8.24 2.62 -5.04
CA PHE A 81 -7.75 3.98 -5.16
C PHE A 81 -8.54 4.75 -6.21
N LYS A 82 -8.98 5.97 -5.85
CA LYS A 82 -9.81 6.82 -6.72
C LYS A 82 -9.02 7.76 -7.61
N GLU A 83 -7.74 7.98 -7.31
CA GLU A 83 -6.87 8.89 -8.03
C GLU A 83 -5.55 8.20 -8.41
N PRO A 84 -4.92 8.58 -9.54
CA PRO A 84 -3.62 8.05 -9.92
C PRO A 84 -2.55 8.62 -8.99
N GLY A 85 -1.54 7.80 -8.67
CA GLY A 85 -0.47 8.22 -7.78
C GLY A 85 0.40 7.07 -7.29
N ARG A 86 1.32 7.40 -6.39
CA ARG A 86 2.14 6.43 -5.66
C ARG A 86 1.77 6.52 -4.19
N TYR A 87 1.16 5.47 -3.68
CA TYR A 87 0.65 5.42 -2.32
C TYR A 87 1.53 4.55 -1.46
N GLN A 88 2.01 5.10 -0.35
CA GLN A 88 2.73 4.31 0.65
C GLN A 88 1.71 3.68 1.59
N VAL A 89 1.40 2.42 1.36
CA VAL A 89 0.53 1.65 2.26
C VAL A 89 1.35 1.18 3.44
N ARG A 90 0.87 1.47 4.64
CA ARG A 90 1.47 1.06 5.92
C ARG A 90 0.54 0.09 6.64
N LEU A 91 1.09 -1.02 7.09
CA LEU A 91 0.44 -1.91 8.03
C LEU A 91 1.12 -1.81 9.39
N GLN A 92 0.36 -1.52 10.42
CA GLN A 92 0.78 -1.62 11.81
C GLN A 92 0.05 -2.80 12.46
N VAL A 93 0.81 -3.67 13.13
CA VAL A 93 0.29 -4.85 13.83
C VAL A 93 0.58 -4.71 15.32
N ASP A 94 -0.44 -4.94 16.16
CA ASP A 94 -0.34 -4.86 17.63
C ASP A 94 0.36 -3.58 18.14
N HIS A 95 0.16 -2.44 17.47
CA HIS A 95 0.71 -1.11 17.81
C HIS A 95 2.25 -1.02 17.85
N SER A 96 2.98 -2.09 17.57
CA SER A 96 4.44 -2.15 17.76
C SER A 96 5.22 -2.61 16.54
N LEU A 97 4.61 -3.33 15.64
CA LEU A 97 5.24 -3.87 14.43
C LEU A 97 4.69 -3.14 13.21
N GLU A 98 5.56 -2.66 12.34
CA GLU A 98 5.09 -2.01 11.11
C GLU A 98 5.82 -2.55 9.87
N LYS A 99 5.12 -2.47 8.73
CA LYS A 99 5.66 -2.70 7.40
C LYS A 99 5.03 -1.72 6.42
N LYS A 100 5.82 -1.27 5.45
CA LYS A 100 5.39 -0.34 4.41
C LYS A 100 5.65 -0.94 3.03
N GLN A 101 4.77 -0.63 2.09
CA GLN A 101 4.91 -1.01 0.68
C GLN A 101 4.28 0.07 -0.20
N ILE A 102 4.88 0.31 -1.36
CA ILE A 102 4.35 1.28 -2.32
C ILE A 102 3.44 0.55 -3.29
N VAL A 103 2.24 1.12 -3.49
CA VAL A 103 1.30 0.76 -4.56
C VAL A 103 1.33 1.88 -5.59
N LYS A 104 1.50 1.51 -6.85
CA LYS A 104 1.45 2.43 -7.99
C LYS A 104 0.08 2.35 -8.65
N VAL A 105 -0.62 3.47 -8.69
CA VAL A 105 -1.92 3.59 -9.33
C VAL A 105 -1.76 4.41 -10.60
N ASN A 106 -1.93 3.77 -11.72
CA ASN A 106 -1.85 4.40 -13.02
C ASN A 106 -3.19 5.05 -13.39
N ARG A 107 -3.11 6.11 -14.19
CA ARG A 107 -4.31 6.66 -14.81
C ARG A 107 -4.91 5.57 -15.72
N ARG A 108 -6.22 5.36 -15.63
CA ARG A 108 -6.88 4.44 -16.54
C ARG A 108 -6.60 4.89 -17.97
N ALA A 109 -6.00 4.00 -18.76
CA ALA A 109 -5.84 4.26 -20.18
C ALA A 109 -7.26 4.40 -20.75
N ASN A 110 -7.59 5.60 -21.20
CA ASN A 110 -8.76 5.73 -22.05
C ASN A 110 -8.43 4.89 -23.28
N ASN A 111 -9.05 3.71 -23.38
CA ASN A 111 -9.00 2.89 -24.57
C ASN A 111 -9.80 3.58 -25.69
N TYR A 112 -9.39 4.77 -26.05
CA TYR A 112 -9.49 5.14 -27.45
C TYR A 112 -8.38 4.32 -28.10
N GLY A 113 -8.75 3.12 -28.53
CA GLY A 113 -7.82 2.20 -29.15
C GLY A 113 -7.01 2.93 -30.19
N SER A 114 -5.70 2.74 -30.17
CA SER A 114 -4.78 3.18 -31.21
C SER A 114 -5.18 2.71 -32.61
N ASP A 115 -6.20 1.88 -32.70
CA ASP A 115 -6.73 1.28 -33.93
C ASP A 115 -8.08 1.89 -34.38
N GLN A 116 -8.69 2.75 -33.62
CA GLN A 116 -9.75 3.62 -34.10
C GLN A 116 -9.10 4.83 -34.76
N LEU A 117 -8.67 4.68 -35.98
CA LEU A 117 -8.51 5.80 -36.89
C LEU A 117 -9.90 6.51 -36.96
N VAL A 118 -10.09 7.50 -36.09
CA VAL A 118 -11.23 8.39 -36.23
C VAL A 118 -11.03 9.12 -37.55
N LYS A 119 -11.70 8.67 -38.58
CA LYS A 119 -11.72 9.37 -39.87
C LYS A 119 -12.42 10.72 -39.63
N ILE A 120 -11.59 11.73 -39.37
CA ILE A 120 -12.07 13.10 -39.19
C ILE A 120 -12.25 13.63 -40.61
N GLU A 121 -13.49 13.76 -41.06
CA GLU A 121 -13.77 14.50 -42.28
C GLU A 121 -13.61 15.98 -41.99
N VAL A 122 -12.45 16.52 -42.39
CA VAL A 122 -12.19 17.96 -42.31
C VAL A 122 -13.02 18.61 -43.39
N PRO A 123 -13.90 19.58 -43.08
CA PRO A 123 -14.68 20.27 -44.10
C PRO A 123 -13.71 20.97 -45.07
N ALA A 124 -14.03 20.91 -46.36
CA ALA A 124 -13.25 21.48 -47.44
C ALA A 124 -12.95 22.99 -47.28
N THR A 125 -13.65 23.63 -46.38
CA THR A 125 -13.51 25.06 -46.02
C THR A 125 -12.50 25.35 -44.91
N ALA A 126 -11.92 24.31 -44.28
CA ALA A 126 -10.93 24.52 -43.22
C ALA A 126 -9.60 25.00 -43.79
N PHE A 127 -9.16 26.16 -43.34
CA PHE A 127 -7.89 26.75 -43.76
C PHE A 127 -6.73 26.05 -43.07
N GLN A 128 -5.60 25.96 -43.76
CA GLN A 128 -4.38 25.40 -43.21
C GLN A 128 -3.93 26.19 -41.96
N GLY A 129 -3.74 25.50 -40.86
CA GLY A 129 -3.36 26.08 -39.58
C GLY A 129 -4.51 26.35 -38.61
N GLU A 130 -5.75 26.16 -39.02
CA GLU A 130 -6.90 26.24 -38.14
C GLU A 130 -6.90 25.13 -37.09
N ILE A 131 -7.18 25.47 -35.84
CA ILE A 131 -7.27 24.50 -34.75
C ILE A 131 -8.72 24.03 -34.65
N ILE A 132 -8.95 22.77 -34.99
CA ILE A 132 -10.24 22.12 -34.89
C ILE A 132 -10.30 21.32 -33.59
N SER A 133 -11.31 21.56 -32.77
CA SER A 133 -11.54 20.78 -31.56
C SER A 133 -12.58 19.71 -31.83
N VAL A 134 -12.15 18.43 -31.74
CA VAL A 134 -13.04 17.27 -31.87
C VAL A 134 -12.97 16.50 -30.54
N GLN A 135 -14.09 16.38 -29.86
CA GLN A 135 -14.23 15.67 -28.57
C GLN A 135 -13.15 16.09 -27.53
N GLY A 136 -12.78 17.38 -27.49
CA GLY A 136 -11.78 17.90 -26.55
C GLY A 136 -10.31 17.71 -26.97
N VAL A 137 -10.04 17.08 -28.10
CA VAL A 137 -8.71 16.96 -28.70
C VAL A 137 -8.52 18.09 -29.70
N ARG A 138 -7.45 18.90 -29.52
CA ARG A 138 -7.08 19.95 -30.46
C ARG A 138 -6.22 19.37 -31.56
N ILE A 139 -6.66 19.47 -32.79
CA ILE A 139 -5.97 18.97 -33.99
C ILE A 139 -5.66 20.17 -34.89
N ARG A 140 -4.42 20.29 -35.34
CA ARG A 140 -4.05 21.29 -36.36
C ARG A 140 -4.25 20.69 -37.76
N ALA A 141 -5.00 21.34 -38.60
CA ALA A 141 -5.14 20.96 -39.97
C ALA A 141 -3.80 21.13 -40.73
N THR A 142 -3.27 20.04 -41.28
CA THR A 142 -2.00 20.00 -42.05
C THR A 142 -2.24 19.60 -43.51
N GLY A 143 -3.41 19.83 -44.03
CA GLY A 143 -3.72 19.50 -45.42
C GLY A 143 -2.92 20.41 -46.36
N ARG A 144 -2.22 19.79 -47.34
CA ARG A 144 -1.67 20.49 -48.50
C ARG A 144 -2.85 20.76 -49.45
N GLY A 145 -3.18 22.00 -49.64
CA GLY A 145 -4.12 22.37 -50.68
C GLY A 145 -3.44 22.08 -52.03
N ASP A 146 -3.84 21.01 -52.68
CA ASP A 146 -3.56 20.81 -54.09
C ASP A 146 -4.51 21.69 -54.86
N GLY A 147 -3.96 22.81 -55.36
CA GLY A 147 -4.65 23.70 -56.29
C GLY A 147 -4.64 23.15 -57.72
#